data_95faaf7ed1c1aa34bdfd28020de54798
#
_entry.id   95faaf7ed1c1aa34bdfd28020de54798
#
_cell.length_a   1.000
_cell.length_b   1.000
_cell.length_c   1.000
_cell.angle_alpha   90.00
_cell.angle_beta   90.00
_cell.angle_gamma   90.00
#
_symmetry.space_group_name_H-M   'P 1'
#
loop_
_entity.id
_entity.type
_entity.pdbx_description
1 polymer ?
#
loop_
_entity_poly.entity_id
_entity_poly.type
_entity_poly.pdbx_seq_one_letter_code
_entity_poly.pdbx_strand_id
1 'polypeptide(L)'
;MYKHNNFSMFWTAEALFESYKLTGEEKYLKFGQRTLDEMLMTQASWQPPYMYVNVLGGFGVLNADAEWNDSRQSLFSELILQYGKMLDMREYYERGHAALKASFVMMYSPDNPGTKELWEKVYPFFDKEDYGFMMENYGHGGRTSPEGEGMGEFTIYDWGNGAAAEAYNRILDKFGKLK
;
A
#
# COMPACT_ATOMS: atom_id res chain seq x y z
N MET A 1 -13.36 3.48 20.75
CA MET A 1 -12.89 3.63 19.35
C MET A 1 -12.67 2.24 18.80
N TYR A 2 -13.34 1.87 17.73
CA TYR A 2 -13.10 0.58 17.08
C TYR A 2 -11.80 0.67 16.28
N LYS A 3 -10.93 -0.32 16.44
CA LYS A 3 -9.70 -0.42 15.63
C LYS A 3 -10.08 -1.03 14.29
N HIS A 4 -9.81 -0.32 13.21
CA HIS A 4 -9.90 -0.86 11.86
C HIS A 4 -8.59 -1.56 11.54
N ASN A 5 -8.68 -2.71 10.90
CA ASN A 5 -7.56 -3.43 10.36
C ASN A 5 -7.76 -3.55 8.84
N ASN A 6 -6.91 -2.91 8.07
CA ASN A 6 -7.03 -2.86 6.62
C ASN A 6 -6.91 -4.23 5.97
N PHE A 7 -6.14 -5.16 6.55
CA PHE A 7 -6.11 -6.53 6.06
C PHE A 7 -7.44 -7.26 6.24
N SER A 8 -8.09 -7.11 7.40
CA SER A 8 -9.39 -7.73 7.63
C SER A 8 -10.44 -7.17 6.67
N MET A 9 -10.38 -5.86 6.40
CA MET A 9 -11.28 -5.20 5.45
C MET A 9 -11.00 -5.66 4.01
N PHE A 10 -9.72 -5.74 3.64
CA PHE A 10 -9.28 -6.26 2.35
C PHE A 10 -9.80 -7.68 2.11
N TRP A 11 -9.53 -8.62 3.02
CA TRP A 11 -9.98 -10.01 2.87
C TRP A 11 -11.51 -10.14 2.90
N THR A 12 -12.20 -9.30 3.66
CA THR A 12 -13.67 -9.26 3.64
C THR A 12 -14.19 -8.80 2.28
N ALA A 13 -13.61 -7.71 1.73
CA ALA A 13 -13.98 -7.22 0.40
C ALA A 13 -13.66 -8.23 -0.70
N GLU A 14 -12.51 -8.92 -0.60
CA GLU A 14 -12.12 -9.98 -1.54
C GLU A 14 -13.08 -11.15 -1.49
N ALA A 15 -13.39 -11.68 -0.30
CA ALA A 15 -14.34 -12.79 -0.13
C ALA A 15 -15.73 -12.44 -0.69
N LEU A 16 -16.19 -11.22 -0.49
CA LEU A 16 -17.45 -10.72 -1.03
C LEU A 16 -17.41 -10.59 -2.56
N PHE A 17 -16.29 -10.12 -3.11
CA PHE A 17 -16.10 -10.05 -4.56
C PHE A 17 -16.13 -11.44 -5.21
N GLU A 18 -15.43 -12.41 -4.63
CA GLU A 18 -15.44 -13.79 -5.11
C GLU A 18 -16.84 -14.43 -4.96
N SER A 19 -17.54 -14.15 -3.85
CA SER A 19 -18.93 -14.60 -3.66
C SER A 19 -19.84 -14.03 -4.75
N TYR A 20 -19.69 -12.77 -5.13
CA TYR A 20 -20.42 -12.19 -6.25
C TYR A 20 -20.11 -12.90 -7.57
N LYS A 21 -18.84 -13.14 -7.86
CA LYS A 21 -18.43 -13.84 -9.10
C LYS A 21 -19.02 -15.27 -9.20
N LEU A 22 -19.15 -15.95 -8.06
CA LEU A 22 -19.69 -17.30 -8.00
C LEU A 22 -21.21 -17.36 -8.09
N THR A 23 -21.91 -16.42 -7.46
CA THR A 23 -23.37 -16.48 -7.29
C THR A 23 -24.15 -15.54 -8.18
N GLY A 24 -23.52 -14.44 -8.64
CA GLY A 24 -24.19 -13.34 -9.34
C GLY A 24 -25.08 -12.48 -8.43
N GLU A 25 -25.09 -12.72 -7.10
CA GLU A 25 -25.95 -11.99 -6.18
C GLU A 25 -25.36 -10.58 -5.87
N GLU A 26 -26.02 -9.54 -6.36
CA GLU A 26 -25.63 -8.13 -6.22
C GLU A 26 -25.34 -7.66 -4.78
N LYS A 27 -25.96 -8.32 -3.78
CA LYS A 27 -25.71 -7.99 -2.37
C LYS A 27 -24.23 -8.11 -2.00
N TYR A 28 -23.54 -9.15 -2.52
CA TYR A 28 -22.13 -9.36 -2.24
C TYR A 28 -21.25 -8.27 -2.83
N LEU A 29 -21.54 -7.86 -4.08
CA LEU A 29 -20.81 -6.76 -4.72
C LEU A 29 -20.99 -5.45 -3.94
N LYS A 30 -22.23 -5.13 -3.53
CA LYS A 30 -22.54 -3.91 -2.75
C LYS A 30 -21.89 -3.89 -1.38
N PHE A 31 -21.92 -4.99 -0.65
CA PHE A 31 -21.25 -5.06 0.65
C PHE A 31 -19.73 -5.04 0.53
N GLY A 32 -19.20 -5.70 -0.49
CA GLY A 32 -17.77 -5.67 -0.78
C GLY A 32 -17.30 -4.25 -1.15
N GLN A 33 -18.03 -3.55 -2.01
CA GLN A 33 -17.76 -2.16 -2.35
C GLN A 33 -17.77 -1.27 -1.10
N ARG A 34 -18.79 -1.37 -0.26
CA ARG A 34 -18.85 -0.60 0.99
C ARG A 34 -17.64 -0.86 1.89
N THR A 35 -17.25 -2.13 2.05
CA THR A 35 -16.07 -2.49 2.85
C THR A 35 -14.79 -1.90 2.24
N LEU A 36 -14.68 -1.93 0.92
CA LEU A 36 -13.56 -1.33 0.19
C LEU A 36 -13.52 0.20 0.38
N ASP A 37 -14.68 0.88 0.30
CA ASP A 37 -14.77 2.32 0.52
C ASP A 37 -14.32 2.70 1.94
N GLU A 38 -14.73 1.93 2.95
CA GLU A 38 -14.29 2.13 4.34
C GLU A 38 -12.76 1.97 4.48
N MET A 39 -12.17 0.99 3.82
CA MET A 39 -10.71 0.83 3.75
C MET A 39 -10.04 2.01 3.05
N LEU A 40 -10.57 2.44 1.91
CA LEU A 40 -10.04 3.55 1.12
C LEU A 40 -10.09 4.91 1.84
N MET A 41 -10.93 5.06 2.86
CA MET A 41 -10.90 6.25 3.73
C MET A 41 -9.59 6.40 4.51
N THR A 42 -8.84 5.31 4.67
CA THR A 42 -7.54 5.30 5.37
C THR A 42 -6.35 5.49 4.45
N GLN A 43 -6.58 5.54 3.13
CA GLN A 43 -5.55 5.77 2.15
C GLN A 43 -5.06 7.22 2.16
N ALA A 44 -3.76 7.43 2.13
CA ALA A 44 -3.17 8.76 1.93
C ALA A 44 -3.53 9.27 0.52
N SER A 45 -4.52 10.15 0.44
CA SER A 45 -5.03 10.70 -0.81
C SER A 45 -4.30 11.97 -1.28
N TRP A 46 -3.32 12.44 -0.52
CA TRP A 46 -2.49 13.59 -0.83
C TRP A 46 -1.11 13.44 -0.20
N GLN A 47 -0.13 14.22 -0.68
CA GLN A 47 1.22 14.25 -0.15
C GLN A 47 1.35 15.41 0.84
N PRO A 48 1.45 15.15 2.16
CA PRO A 48 1.72 16.22 3.11
C PRO A 48 3.10 16.84 2.88
N PRO A 49 3.24 18.18 2.93
CA PRO A 49 4.49 18.87 2.60
C PRO A 49 5.63 18.61 3.61
N TYR A 50 5.31 18.07 4.77
CA TYR A 50 6.27 17.74 5.84
C TYR A 50 6.71 16.26 5.81
N MET A 51 6.30 15.50 4.78
CA MET A 51 6.74 14.12 4.62
C MET A 51 8.04 14.05 3.84
N TYR A 52 8.95 13.24 4.34
CA TYR A 52 10.27 13.01 3.72
C TYR A 52 10.29 11.84 2.74
N VAL A 53 9.27 10.97 2.83
CA VAL A 53 8.98 9.92 1.85
C VAL A 53 7.67 10.25 1.15
N ASN A 54 7.53 9.91 -0.11
CA ASN A 54 6.24 10.05 -0.81
C ASN A 54 5.25 9.03 -0.27
N VAL A 55 4.19 9.51 0.38
CA VAL A 55 3.17 8.66 1.01
C VAL A 55 1.86 8.59 0.21
N LEU A 56 1.77 9.32 -0.90
CA LEU A 56 0.56 9.32 -1.72
C LEU A 56 0.20 7.90 -2.18
N GLY A 57 -1.01 7.47 -1.84
CA GLY A 57 -1.52 6.12 -2.13
C GLY A 57 -1.23 5.10 -1.03
N GLY A 58 -0.45 5.48 -0.01
CA GLY A 58 -0.10 4.60 1.10
C GLY A 58 -1.26 4.29 2.04
N PHE A 59 -1.14 3.16 2.71
CA PHE A 59 -2.03 2.72 3.79
C PHE A 59 -1.22 2.32 5.01
N GLY A 60 -1.72 2.60 6.21
CA GLY A 60 -1.33 1.86 7.40
C GLY A 60 -2.08 0.54 7.51
N VAL A 61 -1.56 -0.41 8.27
CA VAL A 61 -2.25 -1.68 8.54
C VAL A 61 -3.38 -1.48 9.52
N LEU A 62 -3.13 -0.73 10.58
CA LEU A 62 -4.12 -0.40 11.61
C LEU A 62 -4.34 1.12 11.65
N ASN A 63 -5.58 1.53 11.76
CA ASN A 63 -5.90 2.96 11.94
C ASN A 63 -5.37 3.55 13.25
N ALA A 64 -4.97 2.70 14.20
CA ALA A 64 -4.41 3.11 15.50
C ALA A 64 -2.91 3.37 15.46
N ASP A 65 -2.22 2.90 14.43
CA ASP A 65 -0.76 2.94 14.36
C ASP A 65 -0.26 4.23 13.71
N ALA A 66 -1.18 4.99 13.08
CA ALA A 66 -0.90 6.24 12.37
C ALA A 66 0.25 6.12 11.34
N GLU A 67 0.41 4.94 10.77
CA GLU A 67 1.36 4.68 9.70
C GLU A 67 0.91 5.38 8.43
N TRP A 68 1.87 5.89 7.67
CA TRP A 68 1.62 6.53 6.38
C TRP A 68 1.70 5.55 5.23
N ASN A 69 2.51 4.52 5.37
CA ASN A 69 2.78 3.55 4.34
C ASN A 69 3.18 2.21 4.97
N ASP A 70 2.70 1.12 4.43
CA ASP A 70 3.05 -0.23 4.84
C ASP A 70 3.31 -1.08 3.60
N SER A 71 4.40 -1.82 3.59
CA SER A 71 4.83 -2.60 2.41
C SER A 71 3.79 -3.63 1.97
N ARG A 72 2.98 -4.13 2.90
CA ARG A 72 1.94 -5.12 2.64
C ARG A 72 0.73 -4.56 1.87
N GLN A 73 0.59 -3.24 1.77
CA GLN A 73 -0.50 -2.60 1.01
C GLN A 73 -0.53 -2.95 -0.47
N SER A 74 0.59 -3.43 -1.02
CA SER A 74 0.64 -3.92 -2.39
C SER A 74 -0.41 -4.99 -2.67
N LEU A 75 -0.78 -5.80 -1.66
CA LEU A 75 -1.83 -6.81 -1.76
C LEU A 75 -3.21 -6.20 -2.02
N PHE A 76 -3.45 -4.96 -1.58
CA PHE A 76 -4.74 -4.29 -1.77
C PHE A 76 -4.95 -3.80 -3.21
N SER A 77 -3.86 -3.47 -3.89
CA SER A 77 -3.88 -2.79 -5.19
C SER A 77 -4.67 -3.56 -6.24
N GLU A 78 -4.45 -4.85 -6.36
CA GLU A 78 -5.13 -5.68 -7.36
C GLU A 78 -6.66 -5.73 -7.13
N LEU A 79 -7.09 -5.90 -5.87
CA LEU A 79 -8.52 -5.95 -5.54
C LEU A 79 -9.21 -4.62 -5.84
N ILE A 80 -8.56 -3.49 -5.49
CA ILE A 80 -9.08 -2.16 -5.79
C ILE A 80 -9.28 -1.99 -7.30
N LEU A 81 -8.30 -2.41 -8.12
CA LEU A 81 -8.39 -2.38 -9.58
C LEU A 81 -9.49 -3.30 -10.11
N GLN A 82 -9.70 -4.49 -9.51
CA GLN A 82 -10.76 -5.41 -9.91
C GLN A 82 -12.16 -4.81 -9.66
N TYR A 83 -12.37 -4.16 -8.49
CA TYR A 83 -13.60 -3.42 -8.23
C TYR A 83 -13.77 -2.26 -9.21
N GLY A 84 -12.69 -1.52 -9.51
CA GLY A 84 -12.71 -0.47 -10.52
C GLY A 84 -13.20 -0.97 -11.87
N LYS A 85 -12.69 -2.11 -12.31
CA LYS A 85 -13.11 -2.74 -13.57
C LYS A 85 -14.56 -3.23 -13.53
N MET A 86 -14.97 -3.85 -12.41
CA MET A 86 -16.31 -4.41 -12.26
C MET A 86 -17.40 -3.32 -12.23
N LEU A 87 -17.10 -2.21 -11.56
CA LEU A 87 -18.05 -1.12 -11.32
C LEU A 87 -17.90 0.05 -12.32
N ASP A 88 -16.94 -0.04 -13.24
CA ASP A 88 -16.55 1.06 -14.15
C ASP A 88 -16.22 2.37 -13.39
N MET A 89 -15.48 2.26 -12.30
CA MET A 89 -15.14 3.39 -11.44
C MET A 89 -13.68 3.80 -11.59
N ARG A 90 -13.45 4.92 -12.27
CA ARG A 90 -12.11 5.49 -12.48
C ARG A 90 -11.36 5.77 -11.19
N GLU A 91 -12.06 6.23 -10.15
CA GLU A 91 -11.43 6.50 -8.84
C GLU A 91 -10.71 5.27 -8.27
N TYR A 92 -11.30 4.09 -8.38
CA TYR A 92 -10.67 2.87 -7.91
C TYR A 92 -9.42 2.51 -8.72
N TYR A 93 -9.40 2.77 -10.02
CA TYR A 93 -8.18 2.62 -10.81
C TYR A 93 -7.07 3.54 -10.32
N GLU A 94 -7.37 4.81 -10.11
CA GLU A 94 -6.42 5.80 -9.63
C GLU A 94 -5.89 5.42 -8.24
N ARG A 95 -6.76 5.00 -7.33
CA ARG A 95 -6.40 4.58 -5.98
C ARG A 95 -5.61 3.27 -5.93
N GLY A 96 -6.00 2.27 -6.71
CA GLY A 96 -5.25 1.02 -6.82
C GLY A 96 -3.86 1.22 -7.42
N HIS A 97 -3.76 2.06 -8.44
CA HIS A 97 -2.46 2.43 -9.02
C HIS A 97 -1.57 3.21 -8.05
N ALA A 98 -2.16 4.14 -7.29
CA ALA A 98 -1.43 4.89 -6.27
C ALA A 98 -0.92 3.97 -5.15
N ALA A 99 -1.73 3.01 -4.69
CA ALA A 99 -1.34 2.02 -3.69
C ALA A 99 -0.17 1.14 -4.16
N LEU A 100 -0.19 0.71 -5.42
CA LEU A 100 0.91 -0.06 -5.99
C LEU A 100 2.20 0.77 -6.05
N LYS A 101 2.12 2.02 -6.51
CA LYS A 101 3.29 2.92 -6.53
C LYS A 101 3.84 3.17 -5.13
N ALA A 102 2.98 3.44 -4.17
CA ALA A 102 3.37 3.69 -2.79
C ALA A 102 4.15 2.51 -2.18
N SER A 103 3.85 1.28 -2.59
CA SER A 103 4.61 0.10 -2.14
C SER A 103 6.09 0.16 -2.56
N PHE A 104 6.38 0.69 -3.75
CA PHE A 104 7.75 0.75 -4.27
C PHE A 104 8.55 1.97 -3.79
N VAL A 105 7.89 3.05 -3.36
CA VAL A 105 8.61 4.25 -2.87
C VAL A 105 9.36 4.02 -1.55
N MET A 106 9.04 2.97 -0.81
CA MET A 106 9.76 2.60 0.40
C MET A 106 11.03 1.79 0.13
N MET A 107 11.23 1.37 -1.11
CA MET A 107 12.36 0.54 -1.50
C MET A 107 13.67 1.32 -1.45
N TYR A 108 14.70 0.72 -0.88
CA TYR A 108 16.07 1.20 -1.00
C TYR A 108 16.54 1.01 -2.44
N SER A 109 16.59 2.11 -3.19
CA SER A 109 16.89 2.08 -4.62
C SER A 109 17.47 3.42 -5.08
N PRO A 110 18.40 3.43 -6.04
CA PRO A 110 18.87 4.66 -6.67
C PRO A 110 17.75 5.41 -7.41
N ASP A 111 16.67 4.72 -7.79
CA ASP A 111 15.50 5.34 -8.44
C ASP A 111 14.62 6.13 -7.45
N ASN A 112 14.84 5.93 -6.15
CA ASN A 112 14.17 6.64 -5.05
C ASN A 112 15.18 7.45 -4.22
N PRO A 113 15.82 8.49 -4.76
CA PRO A 113 16.98 9.12 -4.13
C PRO A 113 16.68 9.70 -2.74
N GLY A 114 15.51 10.29 -2.52
CA GLY A 114 15.12 10.83 -1.21
C GLY A 114 14.92 9.73 -0.15
N THR A 115 14.24 8.66 -0.51
CA THR A 115 14.08 7.49 0.38
C THR A 115 15.41 6.80 0.64
N LYS A 116 16.26 6.67 -0.39
CA LYS A 116 17.61 6.12 -0.28
C LYS A 116 18.46 6.90 0.71
N GLU A 117 18.45 8.23 0.62
CA GLU A 117 19.20 9.11 1.55
C GLU A 117 18.76 8.90 3.01
N LEU A 118 17.45 8.72 3.26
CA LEU A 118 16.95 8.44 4.60
C LEU A 118 17.37 7.05 5.09
N TRP A 119 17.37 6.05 4.22
CA TRP A 119 17.88 4.73 4.53
C TRP A 119 19.34 4.77 4.99
N GLU A 120 20.20 5.48 4.26
CA GLU A 120 21.62 5.61 4.57
C GLU A 120 21.89 6.40 5.85
N LYS A 121 21.01 7.33 6.22
CA LYS A 121 21.09 8.03 7.52
C LYS A 121 20.79 7.10 8.69
N VAL A 122 19.77 6.27 8.57
CA VAL A 122 19.35 5.34 9.65
C VAL A 122 20.23 4.12 9.70
N TYR A 123 20.61 3.60 8.55
CA TYR A 123 21.38 2.37 8.39
C TYR A 123 22.64 2.62 7.54
N PRO A 124 23.70 3.24 8.10
CA PRO A 124 24.88 3.65 7.34
C PRO A 124 25.71 2.51 6.73
N PHE A 125 25.34 1.26 7.03
CA PHE A 125 25.97 0.08 6.47
C PHE A 125 25.30 -0.41 5.17
N PHE A 126 24.18 0.21 4.75
CA PHE A 126 23.53 -0.12 3.49
C PHE A 126 24.37 0.32 2.30
N ASP A 127 24.48 -0.56 1.30
CA ASP A 127 25.18 -0.29 0.06
C ASP A 127 24.40 -0.84 -1.17
N LYS A 128 25.07 -0.88 -2.29
CA LYS A 128 24.44 -1.35 -3.55
C LYS A 128 23.96 -2.81 -3.52
N GLU A 129 24.49 -3.64 -2.64
CA GLU A 129 24.07 -5.04 -2.49
C GLU A 129 22.70 -5.14 -1.80
N ASP A 130 22.26 -4.06 -1.13
CA ASP A 130 20.97 -3.96 -0.46
C ASP A 130 19.88 -3.32 -1.35
N TYR A 131 20.19 -2.99 -2.60
CA TYR A 131 19.16 -2.45 -3.50
C TYR A 131 18.01 -3.44 -3.70
N GLY A 132 16.79 -2.94 -3.53
CA GLY A 132 15.57 -3.74 -3.52
C GLY A 132 15.03 -3.99 -2.12
N PHE A 133 15.79 -3.65 -1.10
CA PHE A 133 15.35 -3.80 0.29
C PHE A 133 14.17 -2.85 0.58
N MET A 134 13.15 -3.36 1.28
CA MET A 134 11.97 -2.60 1.69
C MET A 134 11.80 -2.65 3.20
N MET A 135 11.40 -1.52 3.80
CA MET A 135 10.94 -1.52 5.20
C MET A 135 9.51 -2.07 5.31
N GLU A 136 9.15 -2.53 6.49
CA GLU A 136 7.79 -2.95 6.79
C GLU A 136 6.82 -1.78 6.67
N ASN A 137 7.14 -0.66 7.34
CA ASN A 137 6.28 0.52 7.40
C ASN A 137 7.08 1.82 7.45
N TYR A 138 6.38 2.92 7.21
CA TYR A 138 6.89 4.27 7.39
C TYR A 138 5.93 5.10 8.23
N GLY A 139 6.50 5.79 9.22
CA GLY A 139 5.80 6.78 10.02
C GLY A 139 4.89 6.21 11.09
N HIS A 140 5.24 5.06 11.66
CA HIS A 140 4.50 4.49 12.77
C HIS A 140 4.36 5.49 13.94
N GLY A 141 3.16 5.59 14.50
CA GLY A 141 2.83 6.60 15.50
C GLY A 141 2.85 8.04 14.97
N GLY A 142 2.79 8.22 13.65
CA GLY A 142 2.84 9.53 12.99
C GLY A 142 4.24 10.16 12.96
N ARG A 143 5.27 9.43 13.38
CA ARG A 143 6.65 9.96 13.49
C ARG A 143 7.31 10.05 12.12
N THR A 144 7.95 11.17 11.87
CA THR A 144 8.74 11.41 10.64
C THR A 144 9.71 12.54 10.88
N SER A 145 10.94 12.42 10.41
CA SER A 145 11.95 13.48 10.49
C SER A 145 12.92 13.44 9.31
N PRO A 146 13.67 14.52 9.06
CA PRO A 146 14.71 14.54 8.05
C PRO A 146 15.91 13.64 8.38
N GLU A 147 16.03 13.18 9.62
CA GLU A 147 17.04 12.21 10.08
C GLU A 147 16.61 10.77 9.83
N GLY A 148 15.38 10.54 9.33
CA GLY A 148 14.85 9.22 9.00
C GLY A 148 14.03 8.57 10.11
N GLU A 149 13.57 9.34 11.11
CA GLU A 149 12.62 8.81 12.09
C GLU A 149 11.39 8.24 11.38
N GLY A 150 10.93 7.09 11.84
CA GLY A 150 9.82 6.36 11.22
C GLY A 150 10.21 5.43 10.06
N MET A 151 11.48 5.36 9.69
CA MET A 151 11.99 4.42 8.70
C MET A 151 12.26 3.05 9.32
N GLY A 152 11.46 2.04 8.94
CA GLY A 152 11.71 0.64 9.33
C GLY A 152 11.73 0.38 10.83
N GLU A 153 10.87 1.05 11.58
CA GLU A 153 10.96 1.12 13.03
C GLU A 153 10.80 -0.22 13.77
N PHE A 154 10.03 -1.14 13.21
CA PHE A 154 9.78 -2.47 13.82
C PHE A 154 10.66 -3.55 13.23
N THR A 155 10.93 -3.47 11.96
CA THR A 155 11.77 -4.42 11.26
C THR A 155 12.42 -3.79 10.04
N ILE A 156 13.71 -4.00 9.93
CA ILE A 156 14.45 -3.76 8.70
C ILE A 156 14.28 -4.94 7.74
N TYR A 157 13.72 -6.07 8.22
CA TYR A 157 13.44 -7.23 7.39
C TYR A 157 12.14 -7.02 6.62
N ASP A 158 12.19 -7.43 5.45
CA ASP A 158 11.23 -7.25 4.44
C ASP A 158 10.00 -8.15 4.59
N TRP A 159 8.90 -7.51 4.89
CA TRP A 159 7.58 -8.14 4.78
C TRP A 159 6.97 -7.96 3.38
N GLY A 160 7.48 -7.03 2.60
CA GLY A 160 6.78 -6.53 1.44
C GLY A 160 7.43 -6.75 0.08
N ASN A 161 8.73 -7.10 0.00
CA ASN A 161 9.43 -7.21 -1.28
C ASN A 161 8.74 -8.21 -2.22
N GLY A 162 8.53 -9.42 -1.74
CA GLY A 162 7.85 -10.43 -2.53
C GLY A 162 6.42 -10.04 -2.87
N ALA A 163 5.68 -9.48 -1.90
CA ALA A 163 4.30 -9.05 -2.10
C ALA A 163 4.17 -7.94 -3.14
N ALA A 164 5.07 -6.94 -3.15
CA ALA A 164 5.05 -5.86 -4.12
C ALA A 164 5.38 -6.36 -5.54
N ALA A 165 6.38 -7.21 -5.67
CA ALA A 165 6.76 -7.79 -6.95
C ALA A 165 5.67 -8.72 -7.50
N GLU A 166 5.07 -9.55 -6.66
CA GLU A 166 3.94 -10.40 -7.02
C GLU A 166 2.73 -9.58 -7.46
N ALA A 167 2.34 -8.59 -6.66
CA ALA A 167 1.22 -7.72 -6.99
C ALA A 167 1.42 -7.00 -8.32
N TYR A 168 2.62 -6.47 -8.58
CA TYR A 168 2.95 -5.85 -9.86
C TYR A 168 2.79 -6.81 -11.04
N ASN A 169 3.32 -8.03 -10.94
CA ASN A 169 3.22 -9.02 -12.01
C ASN A 169 1.76 -9.46 -12.26
N ARG A 170 1.00 -9.73 -11.20
CA ARG A 170 -0.43 -10.10 -11.30
C ARG A 170 -1.26 -8.98 -11.92
N ILE A 171 -0.97 -7.72 -11.58
CA ILE A 171 -1.64 -6.56 -12.16
C ILE A 171 -1.26 -6.40 -13.62
N LEU A 172 0.02 -6.54 -13.95
CA LEU A 172 0.50 -6.48 -15.33
C LEU A 172 -0.18 -7.54 -16.22
N ASP A 173 -0.31 -8.76 -15.73
CA ASP A 173 -0.98 -9.86 -16.44
C ASP A 173 -2.48 -9.61 -16.65
N LYS A 174 -3.18 -9.06 -15.65
CA LYS A 174 -4.64 -8.88 -15.67
C LYS A 174 -5.11 -7.58 -16.33
N PHE A 175 -4.31 -6.53 -16.21
CA PHE A 175 -4.70 -5.17 -16.62
C PHE A 175 -3.76 -4.58 -17.70
N GLY A 176 -2.64 -5.23 -17.99
CA GLY A 176 -1.58 -4.66 -18.82
C GLY A 176 -0.82 -3.54 -18.11
N LYS A 177 -0.07 -2.76 -18.88
CA LYS A 177 0.64 -1.59 -18.32
C LYS A 177 -0.38 -0.56 -17.86
N LEU A 178 -0.37 -0.26 -16.57
CA LEU A 178 -1.11 0.88 -16.02
C LEU A 178 -0.48 2.18 -16.54
N LYS A 179 -1.31 3.06 -17.09
CA LYS A 179 -0.89 4.35 -17.65
C LYS A 179 -1.15 5.48 -16.65
#